data_033263a6a4c48fb0f4c8b0c4fb4d80d3
#
_entry.id   033263a6a4c48fb0f4c8b0c4fb4d80d3
#
_cell.length_a   1.000
_cell.length_b   1.000
_cell.length_c   1.000
_cell.angle_alpha   90.00
_cell.angle_beta   90.00
_cell.angle_gamma   90.00
#
_symmetry.space_group_name_H-M   'P 1'
#
loop_
_entity.id
_entity.type
_entity.pdbx_description
1 polymer ?
#
loop_
_entity_poly.entity_id
_entity_poly.type
_entity_poly.pdbx_seq_one_letter_code
_entity_poly.pdbx_strand_id
1 'polypeptide(L)'
;QAAETTLEEVLKTKGGKPVNILVTNLPLSAEDTVTEVAEFFARTAGVRTNAFNKGFALLHAKAIVVDRNHAILMGSPLKQYYFSDARHAARDARHKGSLMHDVNIDIKGPAVSHVDKTFASIWNATDQRMLIPPPKTFPDLPTTPDGTVASVQVLRTLPGASIKRVNPSDEDLPYGETGILEAYERAIANAQRYIYIENQYFTSHQIIDALIARMKDTTRPRLQIILVLNLRPDLPGYPERQIENVNLLRHAADAGGHHLYAFTLWSRSEKAGSGGTGAPRRYDVMPVYVHSKLAIIDDVWATVGSANLDGTSLNYHEIGLIITGSIYDRVMEMAQLTNDPGKFLWKLFWYLFFYVFKQLFFDLTTLLKLLFVAYKLIFDFKETMETIRETLGDVADIPQLVIDVFTRTAQHALPSRSRQPSRSVELNLVIYSGIAGLPENGVVKALREALWQEHLGYASLPDVLRTLPADPAAMTWAAQWQIAALQHVDAIKNDQAPPADHAPHLLPWKPETNASDYLAALKIRTSTLRSKAQKFDFNTCKVDDQKSLLPWPII
;
A
#
# COMPACT_ATOMS: atom_id res chain seq x y z
N GLN A 1 9.22 24.59 18.21
CA GLN A 1 8.37 23.39 18.19
C GLN A 1 6.94 23.87 18.02
N ALA A 2 6.34 23.67 16.83
CA ALA A 2 4.90 23.83 16.68
C ALA A 2 4.24 22.82 17.61
N ALA A 3 3.33 23.28 18.46
CA ALA A 3 2.53 22.38 19.28
C ALA A 3 1.73 21.47 18.33
N GLU A 4 1.72 20.19 18.61
CA GLU A 4 0.88 19.24 17.87
C GLU A 4 -0.59 19.65 18.12
N THR A 5 -1.26 20.11 17.08
CA THR A 5 -2.67 20.52 17.16
C THR A 5 -3.52 19.38 16.62
N THR A 6 -4.43 18.88 17.42
CA THR A 6 -5.36 17.83 17.01
C THR A 6 -6.40 18.37 16.03
N LEU A 7 -6.99 17.48 15.20
CA LEU A 7 -8.09 17.86 14.31
C LEU A 7 -9.29 18.44 15.13
N GLU A 8 -9.53 17.94 16.34
CA GLU A 8 -10.56 18.47 17.25
C GLU A 8 -10.30 19.93 17.62
N GLU A 9 -9.05 20.27 17.97
CA GLU A 9 -8.66 21.64 18.30
C GLU A 9 -8.83 22.58 17.10
N VAL A 10 -8.39 22.12 15.90
CA VAL A 10 -8.59 22.88 14.66
C VAL A 10 -10.08 23.12 14.41
N LEU A 11 -10.93 22.11 14.59
CA LEU A 11 -12.37 22.24 14.38
C LEU A 11 -13.04 23.18 15.38
N LYS A 12 -12.55 23.24 16.61
CA LYS A 12 -13.03 24.21 17.64
C LYS A 12 -12.68 25.66 17.27
N THR A 13 -11.55 25.88 16.61
CA THR A 13 -11.05 27.23 16.26
C THR A 13 -11.50 27.73 14.89
N LYS A 14 -12.25 26.93 14.11
CA LYS A 14 -12.66 27.27 12.72
C LYS A 14 -13.59 28.50 12.56
N GLY A 15 -13.99 29.14 13.64
CA GLY A 15 -14.77 30.39 13.57
C GLY A 15 -16.18 30.24 12.98
N GLY A 16 -16.87 29.11 13.22
CA GLY A 16 -18.22 28.86 12.70
C GLY A 16 -18.30 28.45 11.22
N LYS A 17 -17.18 28.35 10.51
CA LYS A 17 -17.17 27.87 9.11
C LYS A 17 -17.70 26.43 9.01
N PRO A 18 -18.50 26.09 7.99
CA PRO A 18 -19.01 24.73 7.80
C PRO A 18 -17.89 23.76 7.45
N VAL A 19 -17.93 22.58 8.05
CA VAL A 19 -17.02 21.48 7.74
C VAL A 19 -17.83 20.22 7.44
N ASN A 20 -17.48 19.51 6.38
CA ASN A 20 -18.08 18.25 6.00
C ASN A 20 -17.02 17.15 6.13
N ILE A 21 -17.30 16.10 6.89
CA ILE A 21 -16.41 14.98 7.13
C ILE A 21 -17.10 13.72 6.61
N LEU A 22 -16.48 13.09 5.61
CA LEU A 22 -16.90 11.81 5.07
C LEU A 22 -15.92 10.74 5.52
N VAL A 23 -16.43 9.68 6.12
CA VAL A 23 -15.65 8.57 6.64
C VAL A 23 -16.08 7.25 6.00
N THR A 24 -15.21 6.26 6.00
CA THR A 24 -15.63 4.89 5.62
C THR A 24 -16.35 4.22 6.79
N ASN A 25 -17.36 3.42 6.52
CA ASN A 25 -17.97 2.54 7.51
C ASN A 25 -17.61 1.10 7.18
N LEU A 26 -16.86 0.47 8.08
CA LEU A 26 -16.49 -0.93 7.98
C LEU A 26 -17.46 -1.75 8.82
N PRO A 27 -18.43 -2.47 8.23
CA PRO A 27 -19.50 -3.14 8.97
C PRO A 27 -19.03 -4.26 9.90
N LEU A 28 -17.75 -4.59 9.93
CA LEU A 28 -17.18 -5.71 10.70
C LEU A 28 -15.95 -5.32 11.54
N SER A 29 -15.58 -4.03 11.62
CA SER A 29 -14.47 -3.63 12.48
C SER A 29 -14.94 -3.56 13.94
N ALA A 30 -14.18 -4.17 14.84
CA ALA A 30 -14.39 -4.11 16.29
C ALA A 30 -13.67 -2.91 16.94
N GLU A 31 -12.99 -2.09 16.16
CA GLU A 31 -12.48 -0.80 16.61
C GLU A 31 -13.65 0.18 16.78
N ASP A 32 -13.48 1.15 17.68
CA ASP A 32 -14.37 2.30 17.82
C ASP A 32 -14.83 2.71 16.45
N THR A 33 -16.06 2.40 16.17
CA THR A 33 -16.52 2.36 14.79
C THR A 33 -16.27 3.73 14.20
N VAL A 34 -15.89 3.80 12.96
CA VAL A 34 -15.74 5.06 12.23
C VAL A 34 -17.00 5.92 12.40
N THR A 35 -18.13 5.28 12.73
CA THR A 35 -19.38 5.88 13.17
C THR A 35 -19.21 6.66 14.48
N GLU A 36 -18.52 6.13 15.48
CA GLU A 36 -18.27 6.85 16.75
C GLU A 36 -17.38 8.07 16.55
N VAL A 37 -16.38 7.97 15.67
CA VAL A 37 -15.53 9.11 15.25
C VAL A 37 -16.38 10.16 14.53
N ALA A 38 -17.27 9.74 13.64
CA ALA A 38 -18.18 10.64 12.94
C ALA A 38 -19.15 11.32 13.92
N GLU A 39 -19.72 10.56 14.86
CA GLU A 39 -20.60 11.09 15.91
C GLU A 39 -19.86 12.04 16.85
N PHE A 40 -18.62 11.74 17.21
CA PHE A 40 -17.78 12.61 18.02
C PHE A 40 -17.61 13.98 17.34
N PHE A 41 -17.23 14.01 16.08
CA PHE A 41 -17.06 15.26 15.34
C PHE A 41 -18.38 15.98 15.05
N ALA A 42 -19.49 15.25 14.88
CA ALA A 42 -20.83 15.84 14.68
C ALA A 42 -21.31 16.68 15.87
N ARG A 43 -20.76 16.47 17.07
CA ARG A 43 -21.03 17.29 18.26
C ARG A 43 -20.45 18.70 18.18
N THR A 44 -19.51 18.93 17.25
CA THR A 44 -18.91 20.25 17.05
C THR A 44 -19.81 21.10 16.15
N ALA A 45 -20.20 22.29 16.63
CA ALA A 45 -21.11 23.18 15.89
C ALA A 45 -20.62 23.47 14.46
N GLY A 46 -21.50 23.29 13.47
CA GLY A 46 -21.21 23.50 12.06
C GLY A 46 -20.36 22.39 11.41
N VAL A 47 -20.11 21.28 12.09
CA VAL A 47 -19.54 20.07 11.49
C VAL A 47 -20.67 19.13 11.10
N ARG A 48 -20.67 18.68 9.86
CA ARG A 48 -21.55 17.64 9.34
C ARG A 48 -20.71 16.40 9.03
N THR A 49 -21.20 15.25 9.41
CA THR A 49 -20.52 13.98 9.16
C THR A 49 -21.42 13.05 8.36
N ASN A 50 -20.80 12.21 7.55
CA ASN A 50 -21.47 11.16 6.79
C ASN A 50 -20.58 9.93 6.70
N ALA A 51 -21.17 8.75 6.62
CA ALA A 51 -20.45 7.48 6.57
C ALA A 51 -20.71 6.76 5.23
N PHE A 52 -19.65 6.56 4.46
CA PHE A 52 -19.72 5.78 3.24
C PHE A 52 -19.85 4.29 3.59
N ASN A 53 -20.96 3.69 3.17
CA ASN A 53 -21.25 2.27 3.39
C ASN A 53 -21.83 1.66 2.10
N LYS A 54 -21.01 0.97 1.32
CA LYS A 54 -21.41 0.35 0.05
C LYS A 54 -20.86 -1.07 -0.06
N GLY A 55 -21.32 -1.95 0.82
CA GLY A 55 -20.91 -3.35 0.84
C GLY A 55 -19.41 -3.49 1.14
N PHE A 56 -18.66 -4.13 0.24
CA PHE A 56 -17.21 -4.32 0.39
C PHE A 56 -16.37 -3.17 -0.19
N ALA A 57 -17.00 -2.13 -0.74
CA ALA A 57 -16.28 -0.96 -1.21
C ALA A 57 -15.86 -0.06 -0.03
N LEU A 58 -14.58 0.27 0.03
CA LEU A 58 -14.01 1.13 1.06
C LEU A 58 -13.85 2.55 0.54
N LEU A 59 -14.07 3.54 1.39
CA LEU A 59 -13.59 4.88 1.13
C LEU A 59 -12.12 4.94 1.57
N HIS A 60 -11.23 4.58 0.66
CA HIS A 60 -9.79 4.59 0.94
C HIS A 60 -9.11 5.89 0.48
N ALA A 61 -9.78 6.70 -0.32
CA ALA A 61 -9.32 8.04 -0.65
C ALA A 61 -9.19 8.91 0.61
N LYS A 62 -8.09 9.64 0.70
CA LYS A 62 -7.78 10.55 1.80
C LYS A 62 -7.48 11.93 1.23
N ALA A 63 -8.39 12.87 1.44
CA ALA A 63 -8.23 14.23 0.95
C ALA A 63 -8.81 15.25 1.92
N ILE A 64 -8.16 16.40 1.98
CA ILE A 64 -8.64 17.59 2.67
C ILE A 64 -8.82 18.68 1.61
N VAL A 65 -9.99 19.30 1.57
CA VAL A 65 -10.26 20.46 0.70
C VAL A 65 -10.60 21.65 1.59
N VAL A 66 -9.88 22.72 1.42
CA VAL A 66 -10.06 23.98 2.17
C VAL A 66 -10.53 25.06 1.23
N ASP A 67 -11.66 25.69 1.57
CA ASP A 67 -12.24 26.84 0.86
C ASP A 67 -12.36 26.62 -0.69
N ARG A 68 -12.41 25.37 -1.14
CA ARG A 68 -12.53 24.94 -2.55
C ARG A 68 -11.39 25.40 -3.48
N ASN A 69 -10.30 25.88 -2.94
CA ASN A 69 -9.15 26.40 -3.72
C ASN A 69 -7.81 25.78 -3.32
N HIS A 70 -7.80 24.99 -2.26
CA HIS A 70 -6.63 24.31 -1.74
C HIS A 70 -7.01 22.88 -1.37
N ALA A 71 -6.23 21.90 -1.81
CA ALA A 71 -6.45 20.51 -1.44
C ALA A 71 -5.13 19.81 -1.10
N ILE A 72 -5.22 18.88 -0.16
CA ILE A 72 -4.14 17.96 0.18
C ILE A 72 -4.66 16.54 -0.09
N LEU A 73 -3.99 15.81 -0.97
CA LEU A 73 -4.23 14.39 -1.20
C LEU A 73 -3.19 13.61 -0.41
N MET A 74 -3.63 12.61 0.33
CA MET A 74 -2.79 11.90 1.28
C MET A 74 -2.76 10.41 0.98
N GLY A 75 -1.58 9.79 1.14
CA GLY A 75 -1.43 8.35 1.26
C GLY A 75 -1.90 7.87 2.64
N SER A 76 -1.60 8.63 3.69
CA SER A 76 -1.83 8.30 5.09
C SER A 76 -3.16 8.82 5.64
N PRO A 77 -3.82 8.07 6.54
CA PRO A 77 -4.89 8.62 7.37
C PRO A 77 -4.33 9.60 8.41
N LEU A 78 -5.21 10.46 8.95
CA LEU A 78 -4.87 11.41 10.03
C LEU A 78 -4.76 10.68 11.38
N LYS A 79 -3.78 9.80 11.51
CA LYS A 79 -3.46 9.08 12.76
C LYS A 79 -2.00 9.34 13.16
N GLN A 80 -1.75 9.48 14.46
CA GLN A 80 -0.43 9.83 15.01
C GLN A 80 0.70 8.90 14.54
N TYR A 81 0.42 7.62 14.32
CA TYR A 81 1.45 6.64 13.94
C TYR A 81 2.02 6.84 12.53
N TYR A 82 1.28 7.54 11.66
CA TYR A 82 1.71 7.80 10.28
C TYR A 82 2.59 9.04 10.16
N PHE A 83 2.74 9.81 11.24
CA PHE A 83 3.65 10.95 11.23
C PHE A 83 5.09 10.47 11.37
N SER A 84 5.86 10.64 10.32
CA SER A 84 7.30 10.44 10.28
C SER A 84 7.91 11.56 9.45
N ASP A 85 9.16 11.89 9.70
CA ASP A 85 9.92 12.78 8.84
C ASP A 85 11.00 12.01 8.07
N ALA A 86 11.62 12.63 7.08
CA ALA A 86 12.62 12.03 6.20
C ALA A 86 13.82 11.40 6.93
N ARG A 87 14.02 11.69 8.22
CA ARG A 87 15.08 11.08 9.03
C ARG A 87 14.71 9.70 9.56
N HIS A 88 13.43 9.36 9.59
CA HIS A 88 12.90 8.11 10.15
C HIS A 88 13.58 7.71 11.47
N ALA A 89 13.73 8.70 12.39
CA ALA A 89 14.50 8.50 13.60
C ALA A 89 13.80 7.51 14.53
N ALA A 90 14.38 6.32 14.70
CA ALA A 90 13.81 5.21 15.48
C ALA A 90 13.54 5.56 16.95
N ARG A 91 14.05 6.68 17.47
CA ARG A 91 13.88 7.15 18.85
C ARG A 91 13.15 8.49 18.94
N ASP A 92 12.41 8.85 17.93
CA ASP A 92 11.55 10.03 18.02
C ASP A 92 10.40 9.73 18.99
N ALA A 93 10.23 10.58 20.01
CA ALA A 93 9.19 10.42 21.02
C ALA A 93 7.76 10.54 20.45
N ARG A 94 7.62 11.14 19.27
CA ARG A 94 6.34 11.24 18.53
C ARG A 94 5.85 9.89 18.03
N HIS A 95 6.74 8.91 17.85
CA HIS A 95 6.42 7.58 17.32
C HIS A 95 6.17 6.59 18.45
N LYS A 96 4.97 6.04 18.52
CA LYS A 96 4.60 4.99 19.49
C LYS A 96 4.86 3.56 19.00
N GLY A 97 5.32 3.37 17.78
CA GLY A 97 5.45 2.04 17.20
C GLY A 97 6.39 2.01 16.00
N SER A 98 5.85 1.65 14.86
CA SER A 98 6.56 1.53 13.59
C SER A 98 6.93 2.89 13.03
N LEU A 99 8.03 2.90 12.30
CA LEU A 99 8.34 4.03 11.44
C LEU A 99 7.58 3.85 10.12
N MET A 100 7.07 4.95 9.60
CA MET A 100 6.30 4.97 8.36
C MET A 100 6.99 5.87 7.34
N HIS A 101 6.93 5.47 6.07
CA HIS A 101 7.27 6.32 4.94
C HIS A 101 6.03 6.52 4.08
N ASP A 102 5.65 7.78 3.85
CA ASP A 102 4.52 8.13 3.01
C ASP A 102 4.73 9.47 2.30
N VAL A 103 4.01 9.67 1.20
CA VAL A 103 4.07 10.87 0.39
C VAL A 103 2.67 11.46 0.26
N ASN A 104 2.55 12.73 0.60
CA ASN A 104 1.33 13.51 0.44
C ASN A 104 1.58 14.63 -0.56
N ILE A 105 0.53 15.13 -1.19
CA ILE A 105 0.63 16.20 -2.17
C ILE A 105 -0.31 17.35 -1.84
N ASP A 106 0.24 18.54 -1.83
CA ASP A 106 -0.48 19.80 -1.64
C ASP A 106 -0.69 20.48 -2.99
N ILE A 107 -1.92 20.87 -3.30
CA ILE A 107 -2.27 21.51 -4.57
C ILE A 107 -3.16 22.74 -4.35
N LYS A 108 -2.94 23.75 -5.19
CA LYS A 108 -3.77 24.95 -5.28
C LYS A 108 -4.12 25.23 -6.74
N GLY A 109 -5.23 25.92 -6.97
CA GLY A 109 -5.66 26.31 -8.31
C GLY A 109 -6.73 25.40 -8.92
N PRO A 110 -6.93 25.43 -10.24
CA PRO A 110 -8.09 24.83 -10.91
C PRO A 110 -8.29 23.35 -10.66
N ALA A 111 -7.23 22.57 -10.51
CA ALA A 111 -7.30 21.12 -10.26
C ALA A 111 -8.02 20.76 -8.97
N VAL A 112 -8.05 21.65 -7.97
CA VAL A 112 -8.76 21.47 -6.70
C VAL A 112 -10.26 21.23 -6.93
N SER A 113 -10.85 21.86 -7.96
CA SER A 113 -12.27 21.68 -8.30
C SER A 113 -12.62 20.22 -8.63
N HIS A 114 -11.70 19.45 -9.21
CA HIS A 114 -11.92 18.03 -9.49
C HIS A 114 -11.90 17.19 -8.22
N VAL A 115 -11.05 17.53 -7.24
CA VAL A 115 -11.04 16.89 -5.92
C VAL A 115 -12.34 17.20 -5.17
N ASP A 116 -12.75 18.48 -5.14
CA ASP A 116 -13.99 18.93 -4.49
C ASP A 116 -15.23 18.30 -5.14
N LYS A 117 -15.28 18.24 -6.49
CA LYS A 117 -16.35 17.55 -7.22
C LYS A 117 -16.42 16.07 -6.85
N THR A 118 -15.27 15.40 -6.72
CA THR A 118 -15.22 14.00 -6.31
C THR A 118 -15.78 13.81 -4.91
N PHE A 119 -15.37 14.65 -3.96
CA PHE A 119 -15.90 14.64 -2.59
C PHE A 119 -17.42 14.84 -2.59
N ALA A 120 -17.92 15.87 -3.28
CA ALA A 120 -19.35 16.18 -3.37
C ALA A 120 -20.15 15.02 -3.99
N SER A 121 -19.64 14.38 -5.03
CA SER A 121 -20.29 13.24 -5.68
C SER A 121 -20.43 12.03 -4.77
N ILE A 122 -19.37 11.70 -4.00
CA ILE A 122 -19.39 10.60 -3.04
C ILE A 122 -20.31 10.91 -1.87
N TRP A 123 -20.23 12.14 -1.34
CA TRP A 123 -21.12 12.62 -0.28
C TRP A 123 -22.58 12.51 -0.68
N ASN A 124 -22.95 13.06 -1.83
CA ASN A 124 -24.33 13.09 -2.34
C ASN A 124 -24.87 11.68 -2.64
N ALA A 125 -24.01 10.77 -3.07
CA ALA A 125 -24.39 9.37 -3.27
C ALA A 125 -24.62 8.61 -1.95
N THR A 126 -24.03 9.09 -0.86
CA THR A 126 -24.14 8.48 0.47
C THR A 126 -25.32 9.03 1.27
N ASP A 127 -25.53 10.34 1.26
CA ASP A 127 -26.67 10.98 1.93
C ASP A 127 -27.34 12.02 1.01
N GLN A 128 -28.52 11.69 0.52
CA GLN A 128 -29.31 12.55 -0.35
C GLN A 128 -30.08 13.64 0.38
N ARG A 129 -30.14 13.63 1.72
CA ARG A 129 -30.89 14.59 2.52
C ARG A 129 -30.15 15.93 2.68
N MET A 130 -28.83 15.92 2.58
CA MET A 130 -28.02 17.12 2.76
C MET A 130 -26.97 17.22 1.65
N LEU A 131 -27.43 17.58 0.47
CA LEU A 131 -26.56 17.65 -0.71
C LEU A 131 -25.49 18.75 -0.56
N ILE A 132 -24.30 18.44 -1.07
CA ILE A 132 -23.23 19.41 -1.29
C ILE A 132 -23.24 19.77 -2.78
N PRO A 133 -23.46 21.03 -3.14
CA PRO A 133 -23.42 21.42 -4.54
C PRO A 133 -21.99 21.27 -5.07
N PRO A 134 -21.82 20.73 -6.29
CA PRO A 134 -20.50 20.69 -6.91
C PRO A 134 -19.98 22.12 -7.15
N PRO A 135 -18.66 22.31 -7.29
CA PRO A 135 -18.09 23.62 -7.60
C PRO A 135 -18.61 24.13 -8.95
N LYS A 136 -19.07 25.37 -8.99
CA LYS A 136 -19.59 26.03 -10.20
C LYS A 136 -18.50 26.72 -11.00
N THR A 137 -17.41 27.08 -10.33
CA THR A 137 -16.27 27.80 -10.90
C THR A 137 -14.98 27.10 -10.51
N PHE A 138 -13.97 27.25 -11.34
CA PHE A 138 -12.62 26.82 -11.02
C PHE A 138 -11.91 27.97 -10.30
N PRO A 139 -11.12 27.69 -9.26
CA PRO A 139 -10.27 28.70 -8.64
C PRO A 139 -9.20 29.19 -9.65
N ASP A 140 -8.77 30.42 -9.48
CA ASP A 140 -7.69 30.98 -10.27
C ASP A 140 -6.35 30.29 -9.95
N LEU A 141 -5.43 30.35 -10.89
CA LEU A 141 -4.05 29.93 -10.64
C LEU A 141 -3.44 30.88 -9.60
N PRO A 142 -2.90 30.33 -8.50
CA PRO A 142 -2.20 31.16 -7.54
C PRO A 142 -0.91 31.71 -8.16
N THR A 143 -0.54 32.94 -7.78
CA THR A 143 0.76 33.50 -8.11
C THR A 143 1.81 32.80 -7.26
N THR A 144 2.74 32.10 -7.90
CA THR A 144 3.90 31.49 -7.24
C THR A 144 5.10 32.43 -7.35
N PRO A 145 6.03 32.47 -6.38
CA PRO A 145 7.19 33.35 -6.42
C PRO A 145 8.08 33.14 -7.65
N ASP A 146 8.16 31.92 -8.14
CA ASP A 146 8.97 31.51 -9.30
C ASP A 146 8.14 31.35 -10.59
N GLY A 147 6.82 31.58 -10.53
CA GLY A 147 5.92 31.40 -11.68
C GLY A 147 5.69 29.94 -12.11
N THR A 148 6.19 28.97 -11.33
CA THR A 148 6.07 27.54 -11.68
C THR A 148 4.63 27.06 -11.60
N VAL A 149 4.15 26.49 -12.70
CA VAL A 149 2.81 25.87 -12.80
C VAL A 149 2.96 24.43 -13.24
N ALA A 150 2.46 23.49 -12.43
CA ALA A 150 2.46 22.08 -12.80
C ALA A 150 1.19 21.72 -13.58
N SER A 151 1.35 20.95 -14.65
CA SER A 151 0.22 20.31 -15.33
C SER A 151 -0.15 19.03 -14.58
N VAL A 152 -1.41 18.94 -14.13
CA VAL A 152 -1.87 17.83 -13.29
C VAL A 152 -3.20 17.27 -13.77
N GLN A 153 -3.47 16.01 -13.43
CA GLN A 153 -4.73 15.34 -13.64
C GLN A 153 -5.16 14.63 -12.37
N VAL A 154 -6.38 14.86 -11.92
CA VAL A 154 -6.99 14.12 -10.81
C VAL A 154 -7.61 12.84 -11.36
N LEU A 155 -7.18 11.70 -10.85
CA LEU A 155 -7.63 10.37 -11.25
C LEU A 155 -8.34 9.67 -10.10
N ARG A 156 -9.28 8.80 -10.45
CA ARG A 156 -10.12 8.09 -9.48
C ARG A 156 -10.18 6.60 -9.81
N THR A 157 -10.37 5.80 -8.76
CA THR A 157 -11.02 4.50 -8.84
C THR A 157 -12.33 4.61 -8.08
N LEU A 158 -13.44 4.21 -8.70
CA LEU A 158 -14.76 4.27 -8.10
C LEU A 158 -15.49 2.93 -8.30
N PRO A 159 -16.16 2.41 -7.25
CA PRO A 159 -16.97 1.20 -7.39
C PRO A 159 -18.21 1.47 -8.24
N GLY A 160 -18.59 0.49 -9.05
CA GLY A 160 -19.81 0.55 -9.87
C GLY A 160 -21.06 0.67 -9.00
N ALA A 161 -22.12 1.29 -9.52
CA ALA A 161 -23.42 1.51 -8.86
C ALA A 161 -23.38 2.24 -7.51
N SER A 162 -22.21 2.62 -7.03
CA SER A 162 -22.04 3.32 -5.74
C SER A 162 -22.27 4.83 -5.89
N ILE A 163 -22.06 5.37 -7.08
CA ILE A 163 -22.27 6.77 -7.38
C ILE A 163 -23.40 6.84 -8.39
N LYS A 164 -24.63 7.03 -7.88
CA LYS A 164 -25.78 7.29 -8.70
C LYS A 164 -25.89 8.79 -8.97
N ARG A 165 -26.28 9.12 -10.17
CA ARG A 165 -26.65 10.49 -10.54
C ARG A 165 -27.72 11.01 -9.60
N VAL A 166 -27.43 12.04 -8.85
CA VAL A 166 -28.38 12.71 -7.93
C VAL A 166 -29.00 13.92 -8.62
N ASN A 167 -28.21 14.63 -9.41
CA ASN A 167 -28.67 15.76 -10.22
C ASN A 167 -28.45 15.50 -11.72
N PRO A 168 -29.22 16.14 -12.62
CA PRO A 168 -29.04 16.00 -14.07
C PRO A 168 -27.64 16.34 -14.58
N SER A 169 -26.89 17.16 -13.85
CA SER A 169 -25.51 17.56 -14.15
C SER A 169 -24.45 16.60 -13.60
N ASP A 170 -24.84 15.61 -12.77
CA ASP A 170 -23.90 14.66 -12.20
C ASP A 170 -23.63 13.54 -13.21
N GLU A 171 -22.42 13.00 -13.17
CA GLU A 171 -22.05 11.81 -13.92
C GLU A 171 -22.77 10.59 -13.33
N ASP A 172 -23.39 9.79 -14.20
CA ASP A 172 -23.87 8.46 -13.84
C ASP A 172 -22.79 7.45 -14.21
N LEU A 173 -22.21 6.81 -13.21
CA LEU A 173 -21.12 5.85 -13.36
C LEU A 173 -21.59 4.43 -12.97
N PRO A 174 -22.46 3.81 -13.77
CA PRO A 174 -23.03 2.50 -13.43
C PRO A 174 -21.99 1.40 -13.30
N TYR A 175 -20.85 1.54 -13.99
CA TYR A 175 -19.74 0.56 -13.98
C TYR A 175 -18.56 1.02 -13.11
N GLY A 176 -18.66 2.17 -12.47
CA GLY A 176 -17.56 2.79 -11.75
C GLY A 176 -16.50 3.37 -12.67
N GLU A 177 -15.30 3.56 -12.12
CA GLU A 177 -14.17 4.19 -12.81
C GLU A 177 -12.87 3.48 -12.47
N THR A 178 -11.98 3.32 -13.44
CA THR A 178 -10.66 2.69 -13.33
C THR A 178 -9.54 3.60 -13.83
N GLY A 179 -9.75 4.92 -13.77
CA GLY A 179 -8.83 5.90 -14.36
C GLY A 179 -7.41 5.83 -13.83
N ILE A 180 -7.21 5.38 -12.56
CA ILE A 180 -5.88 5.21 -11.98
C ILE A 180 -5.15 4.05 -12.67
N LEU A 181 -5.80 2.89 -12.82
CA LEU A 181 -5.21 1.74 -13.52
C LEU A 181 -4.84 2.09 -14.96
N GLU A 182 -5.77 2.69 -15.70
CA GLU A 182 -5.54 3.07 -17.09
C GLU A 182 -4.36 4.05 -17.26
N ALA A 183 -4.19 4.97 -16.31
CA ALA A 183 -3.06 5.89 -16.34
C ALA A 183 -1.73 5.17 -16.10
N TYR A 184 -1.68 4.23 -15.16
CA TYR A 184 -0.50 3.39 -14.96
C TYR A 184 -0.17 2.55 -16.19
N GLU A 185 -1.15 1.86 -16.77
CA GLU A 185 -0.95 1.03 -17.96
C GLU A 185 -0.39 1.86 -19.13
N ARG A 186 -0.95 3.05 -19.38
CA ARG A 186 -0.46 3.96 -20.42
C ARG A 186 0.95 4.48 -20.13
N ALA A 187 1.22 4.88 -18.89
CA ALA A 187 2.52 5.40 -18.50
C ALA A 187 3.61 4.32 -18.59
N ILE A 188 3.33 3.10 -18.09
CA ILE A 188 4.23 1.96 -18.19
C ILE A 188 4.50 1.59 -19.66
N ALA A 189 3.46 1.49 -20.50
CA ALA A 189 3.61 1.16 -21.91
C ALA A 189 4.46 2.20 -22.67
N ASN A 190 4.48 3.46 -22.24
CA ASN A 190 5.24 4.53 -22.87
C ASN A 190 6.62 4.80 -22.24
N ALA A 191 6.98 4.11 -21.18
CA ALA A 191 8.28 4.28 -20.51
C ALA A 191 9.46 4.04 -21.47
N GLN A 192 10.46 4.94 -21.44
CA GLN A 192 11.60 4.91 -22.35
C GLN A 192 12.92 4.58 -21.64
N ARG A 193 13.05 4.96 -20.37
CA ARG A 193 14.33 4.94 -19.66
C ARG A 193 14.25 4.23 -18.33
N TYR A 194 13.33 4.69 -17.45
CA TYR A 194 13.21 4.12 -16.12
C TYR A 194 11.77 4.18 -15.59
N ILE A 195 11.50 3.26 -14.68
CA ILE A 195 10.28 3.21 -13.86
C ILE A 195 10.72 3.12 -12.40
N TYR A 196 10.25 4.04 -11.57
CA TYR A 196 10.43 4.04 -10.12
C TYR A 196 9.07 3.88 -9.46
N ILE A 197 8.92 2.92 -8.55
CA ILE A 197 7.66 2.63 -7.85
C ILE A 197 7.95 2.48 -6.36
N GLU A 198 7.22 3.24 -5.54
CA GLU A 198 7.05 2.98 -4.12
C GLU A 198 5.61 2.60 -3.85
N ASN A 199 5.37 1.46 -3.23
CA ASN A 199 4.00 1.08 -2.93
C ASN A 199 3.89 0.18 -1.71
N GLN A 200 2.82 0.40 -0.93
CA GLN A 200 2.48 -0.41 0.22
C GLN A 200 2.20 -1.86 -0.17
N TYR A 201 1.44 -2.07 -1.24
CA TYR A 201 1.06 -3.37 -1.78
C TYR A 201 1.41 -3.46 -3.27
N PHE A 202 1.98 -4.59 -3.68
CA PHE A 202 2.41 -4.81 -5.06
C PHE A 202 1.87 -6.16 -5.55
N THR A 203 0.53 -6.27 -5.61
CA THR A 203 -0.19 -7.54 -5.89
C THR A 203 -1.02 -7.52 -7.18
N SER A 204 -1.22 -6.37 -7.81
CA SER A 204 -2.03 -6.24 -9.02
C SER A 204 -1.44 -6.95 -10.23
N HIS A 205 -2.15 -7.94 -10.77
CA HIS A 205 -1.78 -8.63 -12.00
C HIS A 205 -1.69 -7.69 -13.20
N GLN A 206 -2.62 -6.74 -13.34
CA GLN A 206 -2.64 -5.84 -14.48
C GLN A 206 -1.36 -4.98 -14.54
N ILE A 207 -0.88 -4.51 -13.39
CA ILE A 207 0.38 -3.75 -13.33
C ILE A 207 1.57 -4.64 -13.69
N ILE A 208 1.60 -5.88 -13.18
CA ILE A 208 2.66 -6.84 -13.52
C ILE A 208 2.65 -7.19 -15.01
N ASP A 209 1.49 -7.46 -15.56
CA ASP A 209 1.33 -7.77 -16.99
C ASP A 209 1.75 -6.59 -17.87
N ALA A 210 1.39 -5.35 -17.48
CA ALA A 210 1.82 -4.13 -18.18
C ALA A 210 3.35 -3.96 -18.15
N LEU A 211 3.99 -4.18 -17.01
CA LEU A 211 5.45 -4.13 -16.87
C LEU A 211 6.14 -5.21 -17.71
N ILE A 212 5.63 -6.45 -17.67
CA ILE A 212 6.15 -7.56 -18.48
C ILE A 212 5.96 -7.28 -19.98
N ALA A 213 4.78 -6.81 -20.39
CA ALA A 213 4.52 -6.47 -21.79
C ALA A 213 5.47 -5.40 -22.29
N ARG A 214 5.74 -4.35 -21.47
CA ARG A 214 6.70 -3.30 -21.82
C ARG A 214 8.14 -3.84 -21.91
N MET A 215 8.55 -4.74 -21.02
CA MET A 215 9.87 -5.38 -21.07
C MET A 215 10.04 -6.33 -22.25
N LYS A 216 8.96 -6.94 -22.74
CA LYS A 216 8.98 -7.79 -23.94
C LYS A 216 8.98 -7.01 -25.25
N ASP A 217 8.68 -5.72 -25.21
CA ASP A 217 8.68 -4.88 -26.42
C ASP A 217 10.12 -4.52 -26.83
N THR A 218 10.66 -5.32 -27.75
CA THR A 218 12.02 -5.15 -28.28
C THR A 218 12.18 -3.93 -29.20
N THR A 219 11.09 -3.27 -29.57
CA THR A 219 11.15 -2.03 -30.37
C THR A 219 11.49 -0.80 -29.55
N ARG A 220 11.48 -0.94 -28.21
CA ARG A 220 11.75 0.13 -27.26
C ARG A 220 13.05 -0.09 -26.48
N PRO A 221 13.65 0.98 -25.93
CA PRO A 221 14.87 0.89 -25.14
C PRO A 221 14.71 -0.02 -23.91
N ARG A 222 15.83 -0.55 -23.44
CA ARG A 222 15.91 -1.27 -22.17
C ARG A 222 15.55 -0.33 -21.01
N LEU A 223 14.80 -0.86 -20.03
CA LEU A 223 14.37 -0.12 -18.86
C LEU A 223 15.28 -0.38 -17.66
N GLN A 224 15.31 0.60 -16.78
CA GLN A 224 15.73 0.47 -15.38
C GLN A 224 14.49 0.51 -14.51
N ILE A 225 14.26 -0.50 -13.70
CA ILE A 225 13.10 -0.59 -12.82
C ILE A 225 13.59 -0.64 -11.37
N ILE A 226 13.17 0.33 -10.57
CA ILE A 226 13.51 0.46 -9.16
C ILE A 226 12.22 0.36 -8.36
N LEU A 227 12.13 -0.65 -7.51
CA LEU A 227 10.98 -0.90 -6.65
C LEU A 227 11.36 -0.65 -5.19
N VAL A 228 10.57 0.12 -4.46
CA VAL A 228 10.66 0.29 -3.00
C VAL A 228 9.38 -0.28 -2.38
N LEU A 229 9.52 -1.41 -1.70
CA LEU A 229 8.39 -2.21 -1.24
C LEU A 229 8.55 -2.56 0.23
N ASN A 230 7.43 -2.86 0.88
CA ASN A 230 7.48 -3.50 2.17
C ASN A 230 8.20 -4.85 2.07
N LEU A 231 8.96 -5.20 3.09
CA LEU A 231 9.58 -6.51 3.16
C LEU A 231 8.51 -7.59 3.09
N ARG A 232 7.44 -7.42 3.86
CA ARG A 232 6.26 -8.26 3.85
C ARG A 232 5.00 -7.38 4.04
N PRO A 233 4.08 -7.33 3.08
CA PRO A 233 2.77 -6.70 3.28
C PRO A 233 2.01 -7.33 4.45
N ASP A 234 1.15 -6.55 5.10
CA ASP A 234 0.43 -6.94 6.32
C ASP A 234 -0.92 -7.66 6.07
N LEU A 235 -1.40 -7.66 4.82
CA LEU A 235 -2.61 -8.39 4.46
C LEU A 235 -2.31 -9.86 4.11
N PRO A 236 -3.14 -10.81 4.56
CA PRO A 236 -2.99 -12.22 4.27
C PRO A 236 -2.97 -12.51 2.76
N GLY A 237 -2.05 -13.38 2.33
CA GLY A 237 -1.88 -13.74 0.92
C GLY A 237 -1.15 -12.70 0.08
N TYR A 238 -1.03 -11.45 0.57
CA TYR A 238 -0.31 -10.39 -0.15
C TYR A 238 1.21 -10.61 -0.17
N PRO A 239 1.85 -11.10 0.92
CA PRO A 239 3.27 -11.40 0.89
C PRO A 239 3.65 -12.40 -0.20
N GLU A 240 2.93 -13.50 -0.29
CA GLU A 240 3.17 -14.57 -1.27
C GLU A 240 2.97 -14.06 -2.69
N ARG A 241 1.91 -13.27 -2.91
CA ARG A 241 1.64 -12.64 -4.20
C ARG A 241 2.70 -11.61 -4.57
N GLN A 242 3.18 -10.80 -3.63
CA GLN A 242 4.27 -9.85 -3.88
C GLN A 242 5.56 -10.58 -4.25
N ILE A 243 5.90 -11.67 -3.57
CA ILE A 243 7.07 -12.51 -3.89
C ILE A 243 6.95 -13.06 -5.31
N GLU A 244 5.82 -13.64 -5.65
CA GLU A 244 5.54 -14.17 -6.99
C GLU A 244 5.72 -13.07 -8.06
N ASN A 245 5.09 -11.93 -7.86
CA ASN A 245 5.12 -10.80 -8.78
C ASN A 245 6.55 -10.26 -9.01
N VAL A 246 7.32 -10.07 -7.93
CA VAL A 246 8.71 -9.61 -8.04
C VAL A 246 9.57 -10.63 -8.77
N ASN A 247 9.34 -11.93 -8.55
CA ASN A 247 10.09 -12.99 -9.25
C ASN A 247 9.72 -13.04 -10.75
N LEU A 248 8.43 -12.93 -11.11
CA LEU A 248 7.98 -12.83 -12.51
C LEU A 248 8.65 -11.66 -13.23
N LEU A 249 8.70 -10.50 -12.57
CA LEU A 249 9.36 -9.32 -13.14
C LEU A 249 10.87 -9.51 -13.28
N ARG A 250 11.56 -10.14 -12.33
CA ARG A 250 12.99 -10.46 -12.43
C ARG A 250 13.27 -11.36 -13.62
N HIS A 251 12.48 -12.43 -13.77
CA HIS A 251 12.62 -13.32 -14.94
C HIS A 251 12.41 -12.57 -16.27
N ALA A 252 11.41 -11.71 -16.34
CA ALA A 252 11.16 -10.91 -17.54
C ALA A 252 12.28 -9.89 -17.81
N ALA A 253 12.82 -9.27 -16.77
CA ALA A 253 13.91 -8.31 -16.87
C ALA A 253 15.21 -9.00 -17.36
N ASP A 254 15.55 -10.15 -16.77
CA ASP A 254 16.72 -10.93 -17.16
C ASP A 254 16.63 -11.38 -18.62
N ALA A 255 15.46 -11.90 -19.03
CA ALA A 255 15.21 -12.34 -20.40
C ALA A 255 15.30 -11.21 -21.43
N GLY A 256 14.87 -9.99 -21.07
CA GLY A 256 14.91 -8.80 -21.93
C GLY A 256 16.18 -7.96 -21.80
N GLY A 257 17.08 -8.30 -20.88
CA GLY A 257 18.29 -7.53 -20.58
C GLY A 257 18.00 -6.16 -19.95
N HIS A 258 16.89 -6.06 -19.19
CA HIS A 258 16.53 -4.89 -18.39
C HIS A 258 17.21 -4.94 -17.02
N HIS A 259 17.24 -3.80 -16.32
CA HIS A 259 17.77 -3.73 -14.96
C HIS A 259 16.60 -3.57 -13.98
N LEU A 260 16.34 -4.58 -13.14
CA LEU A 260 15.31 -4.54 -12.11
C LEU A 260 15.91 -4.85 -10.74
N TYR A 261 15.71 -3.93 -9.80
CA TYR A 261 16.09 -4.11 -8.41
C TYR A 261 14.95 -3.69 -7.48
N ALA A 262 14.77 -4.46 -6.42
CA ALA A 262 13.79 -4.19 -5.37
C ALA A 262 14.50 -3.92 -4.05
N PHE A 263 13.97 -2.97 -3.29
CA PHE A 263 14.51 -2.47 -2.04
C PHE A 263 13.43 -2.37 -0.99
N THR A 264 13.87 -2.28 0.28
CA THR A 264 13.02 -1.99 1.44
C THR A 264 13.68 -0.93 2.30
N LEU A 265 12.89 -0.23 3.12
CA LEU A 265 13.40 0.88 3.92
C LEU A 265 13.68 0.45 5.36
N TRP A 266 14.80 0.89 5.91
CA TRP A 266 15.23 0.61 7.26
C TRP A 266 15.84 1.85 7.92
N SER A 267 15.48 2.10 9.15
CA SER A 267 16.10 3.12 9.98
C SER A 267 17.27 2.54 10.75
N ARG A 268 18.27 3.37 11.01
CA ARG A 268 19.43 3.07 11.81
C ARG A 268 19.62 4.14 12.88
N SER A 269 19.80 3.74 14.12
CA SER A 269 19.99 4.67 15.24
C SER A 269 21.03 4.14 16.23
N GLU A 270 21.72 5.05 16.92
CA GLU A 270 22.65 4.66 17.97
C GLU A 270 21.95 3.91 19.10
N LYS A 271 22.54 2.81 19.55
CA LYS A 271 22.02 1.99 20.64
C LYS A 271 22.13 2.71 21.98
N ALA A 272 21.07 2.69 22.78
CA ALA A 272 21.11 3.32 24.10
C ALA A 272 22.20 2.72 24.98
N GLY A 273 22.99 3.58 25.64
CA GLY A 273 24.09 3.16 26.53
C GLY A 273 25.36 2.74 25.79
N SER A 274 25.44 2.83 24.47
CA SER A 274 26.70 2.70 23.73
C SER A 274 27.39 4.05 23.60
N GLY A 275 28.72 4.08 23.47
CA GLY A 275 29.48 5.33 23.28
C GLY A 275 29.80 6.11 24.57
N GLY A 276 29.62 5.49 25.75
CA GLY A 276 30.20 6.04 27.03
C GLY A 276 31.73 6.03 26.99
N THR A 277 32.36 6.73 27.92
CA THR A 277 33.82 6.93 27.97
C THR A 277 34.60 5.63 27.64
N GLY A 278 35.10 5.54 26.38
CA GLY A 278 35.89 4.42 25.87
C GLY A 278 35.12 3.21 25.31
N ALA A 279 33.80 3.19 25.39
CA ALA A 279 33.02 2.10 24.80
C ALA A 279 32.69 2.35 23.30
N PRO A 280 32.80 1.34 22.43
CA PRO A 280 32.47 1.51 21.03
C PRO A 280 30.97 1.82 20.85
N ARG A 281 30.65 2.74 19.94
CA ARG A 281 29.28 3.02 19.54
C ARG A 281 28.71 1.79 18.83
N ARG A 282 27.48 1.48 19.13
CA ARG A 282 26.71 0.42 18.46
C ARG A 282 25.42 0.97 17.91
N TYR A 283 24.91 0.37 16.85
CA TYR A 283 23.72 0.85 16.15
C TYR A 283 22.66 -0.24 16.09
N ASP A 284 21.44 0.16 16.35
CA ASP A 284 20.25 -0.65 16.13
C ASP A 284 19.65 -0.32 14.77
N VAL A 285 19.05 -1.32 14.14
CA VAL A 285 18.25 -1.15 12.92
C VAL A 285 16.79 -1.51 13.19
N MET A 286 15.90 -0.92 12.41
CA MET A 286 14.47 -1.09 12.51
C MET A 286 13.82 -0.89 11.14
N PRO A 287 12.87 -1.75 10.69
CA PRO A 287 12.18 -1.56 9.43
C PRO A 287 11.36 -0.26 9.44
N VAL A 288 11.31 0.41 8.29
CA VAL A 288 10.41 1.51 8.00
C VAL A 288 9.32 0.97 7.08
N TYR A 289 8.07 1.09 7.50
CA TYR A 289 6.94 0.61 6.72
C TYR A 289 6.67 1.57 5.55
N VAL A 290 6.76 1.06 4.33
CA VAL A 290 6.44 1.81 3.11
C VAL A 290 4.93 1.87 2.98
N HIS A 291 4.35 3.05 3.19
CA HIS A 291 2.91 3.29 3.02
C HIS A 291 2.62 4.21 1.83
N SER A 292 3.65 4.72 1.18
CA SER A 292 3.54 5.53 -0.05
C SER A 292 2.85 4.77 -1.17
N LYS A 293 2.13 5.49 -2.03
CA LYS A 293 1.50 5.04 -3.24
C LYS A 293 1.92 5.99 -4.36
N LEU A 294 3.10 5.72 -4.89
CA LEU A 294 3.80 6.62 -5.80
C LEU A 294 4.47 5.86 -6.94
N ALA A 295 4.46 6.45 -8.11
CA ALA A 295 5.32 6.04 -9.22
C ALA A 295 5.85 7.27 -9.97
N ILE A 296 7.06 7.14 -10.52
CA ILE A 296 7.71 8.14 -11.37
C ILE A 296 8.26 7.42 -12.60
N ILE A 297 7.97 7.97 -13.78
CA ILE A 297 8.43 7.40 -15.05
C ILE A 297 9.12 8.51 -15.84
N ASP A 298 10.39 8.28 -16.19
CA ASP A 298 11.20 9.08 -17.12
C ASP A 298 11.36 10.58 -16.77
N ASP A 299 11.11 11.00 -15.53
CA ASP A 299 10.99 12.40 -15.09
C ASP A 299 9.87 13.21 -15.81
N VAL A 300 8.98 12.53 -16.54
CA VAL A 300 7.89 13.17 -17.29
C VAL A 300 6.51 12.90 -16.71
N TRP A 301 6.35 11.82 -15.96
CA TRP A 301 5.10 11.40 -15.37
C TRP A 301 5.33 10.95 -13.93
N ALA A 302 4.50 11.44 -13.02
CA ALA A 302 4.46 10.92 -11.65
C ALA A 302 3.01 10.81 -11.17
N THR A 303 2.74 9.86 -10.29
CA THR A 303 1.46 9.76 -9.58
C THR A 303 1.68 9.63 -8.09
N VAL A 304 0.85 10.32 -7.32
CA VAL A 304 0.81 10.28 -5.85
C VAL A 304 -0.65 10.24 -5.40
N GLY A 305 -0.97 9.42 -4.41
CA GLY A 305 -2.33 9.38 -3.87
C GLY A 305 -2.60 8.22 -2.92
N SER A 306 -3.84 7.73 -2.92
CA SER A 306 -4.28 6.70 -1.99
C SER A 306 -4.25 5.28 -2.57
N ALA A 307 -4.20 5.12 -3.91
CA ALA A 307 -4.36 3.83 -4.56
C ALA A 307 -3.12 2.93 -4.43
N ASN A 308 -3.27 1.81 -3.76
CA ASN A 308 -2.28 0.74 -3.78
C ASN A 308 -2.21 0.07 -5.16
N LEU A 309 -1.08 -0.56 -5.47
CA LEU A 309 -0.95 -1.42 -6.65
C LEU A 309 -1.47 -2.83 -6.34
N ASP A 310 -2.74 -2.88 -5.94
CA ASP A 310 -3.50 -4.09 -5.69
C ASP A 310 -4.83 -4.07 -6.47
N GLY A 311 -5.51 -5.21 -6.52
CA GLY A 311 -6.76 -5.31 -7.27
C GLY A 311 -7.87 -4.45 -6.67
N THR A 312 -7.94 -4.34 -5.35
CA THR A 312 -8.98 -3.58 -4.64
C THR A 312 -8.93 -2.10 -4.97
N SER A 313 -7.74 -1.53 -5.01
CA SER A 313 -7.54 -0.11 -5.30
C SER A 313 -7.61 0.22 -6.80
N LEU A 314 -7.37 -0.74 -7.69
CA LEU A 314 -7.27 -0.47 -9.12
C LEU A 314 -8.47 -0.94 -9.93
N ASN A 315 -8.93 -2.17 -9.75
CA ASN A 315 -9.95 -2.73 -10.63
C ASN A 315 -10.95 -3.69 -9.96
N TYR A 316 -10.51 -4.58 -9.07
CA TYR A 316 -11.35 -5.63 -8.51
C TYR A 316 -10.99 -5.93 -7.05
N HIS A 317 -11.94 -6.47 -6.31
CA HIS A 317 -11.73 -6.81 -4.91
C HIS A 317 -10.94 -8.13 -4.77
N GLU A 318 -9.88 -8.13 -3.97
CA GLU A 318 -9.00 -9.30 -3.72
C GLU A 318 -9.41 -10.10 -2.47
N ILE A 319 -10.70 -10.10 -2.12
CA ILE A 319 -11.19 -10.81 -0.93
C ILE A 319 -10.82 -12.29 -0.94
N GLY A 320 -10.79 -12.91 -2.12
CA GLY A 320 -10.39 -14.31 -2.27
C GLY A 320 -8.93 -14.55 -1.86
N LEU A 321 -8.03 -13.63 -2.21
CA LEU A 321 -6.62 -13.71 -1.83
C LEU A 321 -6.45 -13.54 -0.31
N ILE A 322 -7.16 -12.58 0.28
CA ILE A 322 -7.13 -12.33 1.73
C ILE A 322 -7.69 -13.54 2.50
N ILE A 323 -8.82 -14.11 2.06
CA ILE A 323 -9.41 -15.28 2.70
C ILE A 323 -8.46 -16.47 2.61
N THR A 324 -7.91 -16.74 1.43
CA THR A 324 -6.98 -17.85 1.22
C THR A 324 -5.71 -17.70 2.06
N GLY A 325 -5.13 -16.51 2.09
CA GLY A 325 -3.97 -16.20 2.92
C GLY A 325 -4.25 -16.35 4.42
N SER A 326 -5.39 -15.88 4.90
CA SER A 326 -5.80 -16.06 6.31
C SER A 326 -5.93 -17.52 6.70
N ILE A 327 -6.49 -18.33 5.80
CA ILE A 327 -6.65 -19.78 6.03
C ILE A 327 -5.26 -20.44 6.05
N TYR A 328 -4.39 -20.08 5.11
CA TYR A 328 -3.02 -20.59 5.07
C TYR A 328 -2.29 -20.35 6.38
N ASP A 329 -2.24 -19.10 6.86
CA ASP A 329 -1.53 -18.73 8.09
C ASP A 329 -2.05 -19.55 9.30
N ARG A 330 -3.38 -19.73 9.40
CA ARG A 330 -3.98 -20.52 10.49
C ARG A 330 -3.73 -22.01 10.36
N VAL A 331 -3.75 -22.54 9.15
CA VAL A 331 -3.43 -23.95 8.88
C VAL A 331 -1.98 -24.24 9.27
N MET A 332 -1.05 -23.34 8.90
CA MET A 332 0.36 -23.47 9.27
C MET A 332 0.57 -23.36 10.78
N GLU A 333 -0.09 -22.41 11.47
CA GLU A 333 -0.07 -22.32 12.93
C GLU A 333 -0.58 -23.61 13.61
N MET A 334 -1.70 -24.14 13.14
CA MET A 334 -2.26 -25.39 13.68
C MET A 334 -1.37 -26.61 13.40
N ALA A 335 -0.71 -26.67 12.26
CA ALA A 335 0.22 -27.74 11.91
C ALA A 335 1.46 -27.72 12.83
N GLN A 336 1.95 -26.53 13.21
CA GLN A 336 3.08 -26.38 14.14
C GLN A 336 2.71 -26.80 15.59
N LEU A 337 1.43 -26.69 15.95
CA LEU A 337 0.96 -26.95 17.32
C LEU A 337 0.55 -28.40 17.59
N THR A 338 0.53 -29.28 16.59
CA THR A 338 0.12 -30.67 16.78
C THR A 338 0.77 -31.63 15.78
N ASN A 339 1.39 -32.68 16.32
CA ASN A 339 1.94 -33.78 15.51
C ASN A 339 0.90 -34.90 15.23
N ASP A 340 -0.34 -34.72 15.66
CA ASP A 340 -1.44 -35.68 15.48
C ASP A 340 -2.33 -35.25 14.31
N PRO A 341 -2.27 -35.95 13.17
CA PRO A 341 -3.07 -35.62 11.98
C PRO A 341 -4.58 -35.58 12.23
N GLY A 342 -5.11 -36.45 13.08
CA GLY A 342 -6.54 -36.49 13.41
C GLY A 342 -7.00 -35.26 14.20
N LYS A 343 -6.18 -34.82 15.17
CA LYS A 343 -6.45 -33.60 15.94
C LYS A 343 -6.26 -32.35 15.09
N PHE A 344 -5.30 -32.35 14.18
CA PHE A 344 -5.10 -31.27 13.22
C PHE A 344 -6.35 -31.10 12.34
N LEU A 345 -6.82 -32.17 11.71
CA LEU A 345 -7.99 -32.16 10.84
C LEU A 345 -9.26 -31.75 11.57
N TRP A 346 -9.46 -32.19 12.82
CA TRP A 346 -10.60 -31.80 13.64
C TRP A 346 -10.59 -30.32 13.99
N LYS A 347 -9.41 -29.76 14.37
CA LYS A 347 -9.26 -28.33 14.64
C LYS A 347 -9.46 -27.50 13.37
N LEU A 348 -8.90 -27.94 12.23
CA LEU A 348 -9.05 -27.31 10.93
C LEU A 348 -10.52 -27.27 10.50
N PHE A 349 -11.26 -28.37 10.67
CA PHE A 349 -12.69 -28.42 10.39
C PHE A 349 -13.49 -27.38 11.17
N TRP A 350 -13.32 -27.34 12.49
CA TRP A 350 -14.04 -26.39 13.33
C TRP A 350 -13.61 -24.94 13.04
N TYR A 351 -12.34 -24.72 12.76
CA TYR A 351 -11.86 -23.40 12.36
C TYR A 351 -12.52 -22.92 11.07
N LEU A 352 -12.50 -23.73 10.02
CA LEU A 352 -13.13 -23.39 8.74
C LEU A 352 -14.64 -23.21 8.89
N PHE A 353 -15.31 -24.09 9.67
CA PHE A 353 -16.74 -23.99 9.95
C PHE A 353 -17.08 -22.66 10.64
N PHE A 354 -16.40 -22.31 11.74
CA PHE A 354 -16.66 -21.07 12.46
C PHE A 354 -16.20 -19.83 11.69
N TYR A 355 -15.11 -19.93 10.95
CA TYR A 355 -14.63 -18.83 10.11
C TYR A 355 -15.64 -18.50 9.02
N VAL A 356 -16.10 -19.51 8.29
CA VAL A 356 -17.13 -19.38 7.26
C VAL A 356 -18.45 -18.88 7.86
N PHE A 357 -18.88 -19.46 8.99
CA PHE A 357 -20.10 -19.05 9.68
C PHE A 357 -20.04 -17.60 10.17
N LYS A 358 -18.90 -17.14 10.65
CA LYS A 358 -18.71 -15.76 11.15
C LYS A 358 -18.64 -14.74 10.03
N GLN A 359 -18.05 -15.08 8.88
CA GLN A 359 -17.91 -14.19 7.73
C GLN A 359 -19.20 -14.09 6.88
N LEU A 360 -20.09 -15.05 6.96
CA LEU A 360 -21.19 -15.25 5.99
C LEU A 360 -22.58 -14.91 6.50
N PHE A 361 -22.69 -14.15 7.56
CA PHE A 361 -24.01 -13.67 8.01
C PHE A 361 -24.76 -12.80 6.96
N PHE A 362 -24.15 -12.59 5.77
CA PHE A 362 -24.67 -11.68 4.74
C PHE A 362 -25.17 -12.34 3.44
N ASP A 363 -24.85 -13.61 3.16
CA ASP A 363 -25.39 -14.29 1.98
C ASP A 363 -25.52 -15.80 2.21
N LEU A 364 -26.75 -16.24 2.46
CA LEU A 364 -27.12 -17.63 2.68
C LEU A 364 -26.71 -18.54 1.49
N THR A 365 -26.71 -18.01 0.27
CA THR A 365 -26.36 -18.76 -0.94
C THR A 365 -24.86 -19.06 -1.00
N THR A 366 -24.05 -18.12 -0.61
CA THR A 366 -22.59 -18.29 -0.51
C THR A 366 -22.23 -19.18 0.68
N LEU A 367 -22.94 -19.07 1.80
CA LEU A 367 -22.82 -19.97 2.94
C LEU A 367 -23.10 -21.43 2.55
N LEU A 368 -24.20 -21.68 1.86
CA LEU A 368 -24.58 -23.04 1.41
C LEU A 368 -23.55 -23.61 0.43
N LYS A 369 -22.99 -22.81 -0.49
CA LYS A 369 -21.93 -23.23 -1.41
C LYS A 369 -20.64 -23.58 -0.69
N LEU A 370 -20.23 -22.79 0.30
CA LEU A 370 -19.03 -23.05 1.09
C LEU A 370 -19.22 -24.21 2.08
N LEU A 371 -20.41 -24.38 2.65
CA LEU A 371 -20.77 -25.58 3.43
C LEU A 371 -20.79 -26.85 2.56
N PHE A 372 -21.24 -26.74 1.31
CA PHE A 372 -21.19 -27.84 0.35
C PHE A 372 -19.73 -28.18 -0.03
N VAL A 373 -18.87 -27.19 -0.16
CA VAL A 373 -17.42 -27.39 -0.39
C VAL A 373 -16.76 -28.01 0.83
N ALA A 374 -17.05 -27.51 2.03
CA ALA A 374 -16.56 -28.10 3.28
C ALA A 374 -17.07 -29.54 3.48
N TYR A 375 -18.34 -29.78 3.15
CA TYR A 375 -18.94 -31.13 3.15
C TYR A 375 -18.22 -32.07 2.18
N LYS A 376 -17.98 -31.66 0.93
CA LYS A 376 -17.21 -32.45 -0.04
C LYS A 376 -15.79 -32.72 0.43
N LEU A 377 -15.10 -31.73 0.95
CA LEU A 377 -13.76 -31.91 1.53
C LEU A 377 -13.72 -32.92 2.66
N ILE A 378 -14.81 -33.08 3.43
CA ILE A 378 -14.87 -33.98 4.56
C ILE A 378 -15.29 -35.38 4.15
N PHE A 379 -16.26 -35.50 3.27
CA PHE A 379 -16.88 -36.81 2.91
C PHE A 379 -16.22 -37.47 1.70
N ASP A 380 -15.74 -36.70 0.73
CA ASP A 380 -14.86 -37.19 -0.34
C ASP A 380 -13.40 -37.28 0.12
N PHE A 381 -13.09 -36.73 1.30
CA PHE A 381 -11.72 -36.64 1.84
C PHE A 381 -11.16 -38.03 2.18
N LYS A 382 -11.97 -38.96 2.64
CA LYS A 382 -11.51 -40.33 2.94
C LYS A 382 -11.01 -41.01 1.67
N GLU A 383 -11.76 -40.87 0.58
CA GLU A 383 -11.40 -41.41 -0.73
C GLU A 383 -10.23 -40.65 -1.37
N THR A 384 -10.22 -39.31 -1.21
CA THR A 384 -9.10 -38.43 -1.64
C THR A 384 -7.83 -38.69 -0.82
N MET A 385 -7.93 -38.92 0.49
CA MET A 385 -6.79 -39.23 1.37
C MET A 385 -6.23 -40.62 1.15
N GLU A 386 -7.07 -41.63 0.81
CA GLU A 386 -6.59 -42.94 0.40
C GLU A 386 -5.81 -42.84 -0.91
N THR A 387 -6.30 -42.10 -1.88
CA THR A 387 -5.61 -41.84 -3.16
C THR A 387 -4.30 -41.05 -2.97
N ILE A 388 -4.29 -40.07 -2.07
CA ILE A 388 -3.10 -39.27 -1.71
C ILE A 388 -2.06 -40.11 -0.98
N ARG A 389 -2.47 -40.93 -0.04
CA ARG A 389 -1.60 -41.83 0.71
C ARG A 389 -0.95 -42.88 -0.18
N GLU A 390 -1.65 -43.32 -1.21
CA GLU A 390 -1.14 -44.23 -2.23
C GLU A 390 -0.18 -43.55 -3.22
N THR A 391 -0.35 -42.24 -3.45
CA THR A 391 0.40 -41.50 -4.49
C THR A 391 1.62 -40.76 -3.94
N LEU A 392 1.62 -40.28 -2.70
CA LEU A 392 2.61 -39.36 -2.15
C LEU A 392 3.43 -39.88 -0.96
N GLY A 393 3.13 -41.04 -0.40
CA GLY A 393 4.02 -41.76 0.56
C GLY A 393 4.42 -41.06 1.85
N ASP A 394 4.32 -39.74 1.99
CA ASP A 394 4.80 -38.99 3.16
C ASP A 394 3.88 -37.83 3.57
N VAL A 395 3.65 -37.71 4.88
CA VAL A 395 2.64 -36.84 5.51
C VAL A 395 3.00 -35.33 5.48
N ALA A 396 4.20 -35.00 5.02
CA ALA A 396 4.71 -33.62 5.06
C ALA A 396 3.99 -32.64 4.11
N ASP A 397 3.37 -33.14 3.02
CA ASP A 397 2.78 -32.28 1.97
C ASP A 397 1.26 -32.09 2.06
N ILE A 398 0.60 -32.71 3.05
CA ILE A 398 -0.85 -32.59 3.23
C ILE A 398 -1.32 -31.13 3.45
N PRO A 399 -0.63 -30.30 4.23
CA PRO A 399 -0.99 -28.88 4.36
C PRO A 399 -1.02 -28.14 3.02
N GLN A 400 -0.02 -28.35 2.17
CA GLN A 400 0.06 -27.69 0.87
C GLN A 400 -1.06 -28.17 -0.07
N LEU A 401 -1.37 -29.43 -0.08
CA LEU A 401 -2.44 -29.99 -0.89
C LEU A 401 -3.83 -29.49 -0.48
N VAL A 402 -4.11 -29.40 0.83
CA VAL A 402 -5.37 -28.81 1.35
C VAL A 402 -5.48 -27.35 0.91
N ILE A 403 -4.38 -26.60 0.94
CA ILE A 403 -4.30 -25.22 0.48
C ILE A 403 -4.59 -25.13 -1.02
N ASP A 404 -3.98 -25.98 -1.83
CA ASP A 404 -4.16 -25.97 -3.28
C ASP A 404 -5.60 -26.34 -3.68
N VAL A 405 -6.19 -27.34 -3.03
CA VAL A 405 -7.59 -27.72 -3.25
C VAL A 405 -8.52 -26.60 -2.81
N PHE A 406 -8.27 -25.98 -1.64
CA PHE A 406 -9.10 -24.89 -1.14
C PHE A 406 -8.97 -23.64 -2.01
N THR A 407 -7.75 -23.31 -2.46
CA THR A 407 -7.49 -22.19 -3.36
C THR A 407 -8.20 -22.36 -4.69
N ARG A 408 -8.09 -23.54 -5.31
CA ARG A 408 -8.79 -23.85 -6.57
C ARG A 408 -10.31 -23.82 -6.40
N THR A 409 -10.81 -24.37 -5.29
CA THR A 409 -12.25 -24.42 -5.03
C THR A 409 -12.81 -23.06 -4.66
N ALA A 410 -12.10 -22.24 -3.88
CA ALA A 410 -12.49 -20.86 -3.58
C ALA A 410 -12.46 -20.00 -4.84
N GLN A 411 -11.50 -20.18 -5.73
CA GLN A 411 -11.44 -19.49 -7.03
C GLN A 411 -12.63 -19.86 -7.93
N HIS A 412 -13.16 -21.09 -7.83
CA HIS A 412 -14.33 -21.54 -8.59
C HIS A 412 -15.67 -21.23 -7.90
N ALA A 413 -15.70 -21.16 -6.58
CA ALA A 413 -16.92 -20.91 -5.80
C ALA A 413 -17.23 -19.41 -5.64
N LEU A 414 -16.20 -18.57 -5.63
CA LEU A 414 -16.40 -17.12 -5.68
C LEU A 414 -16.88 -16.76 -7.10
N PRO A 415 -17.95 -15.96 -7.22
CA PRO A 415 -18.45 -15.59 -8.54
C PRO A 415 -17.35 -14.90 -9.30
N SER A 416 -16.75 -15.60 -10.26
CA SER A 416 -15.66 -15.12 -11.12
C SER A 416 -16.04 -13.90 -11.95
N ARG A 417 -17.31 -13.50 -11.89
CA ARG A 417 -17.88 -12.31 -12.55
C ARG A 417 -19.13 -11.87 -11.79
N SER A 418 -18.99 -11.27 -10.62
CA SER A 418 -20.04 -10.31 -10.29
C SER A 418 -19.97 -9.23 -11.38
N ARG A 419 -21.10 -8.90 -12.00
CA ARG A 419 -21.19 -7.90 -13.08
C ARG A 419 -20.74 -6.49 -12.65
N GLN A 420 -20.36 -6.33 -11.40
CA GLN A 420 -19.80 -5.10 -10.81
C GLN A 420 -18.72 -5.48 -9.80
N PRO A 421 -17.42 -5.43 -10.20
CA PRO A 421 -16.34 -5.66 -9.26
C PRO A 421 -16.42 -4.63 -8.13
N SER A 422 -16.33 -5.08 -6.90
CA SER A 422 -16.22 -4.20 -5.74
C SER A 422 -14.83 -3.59 -5.75
N ARG A 423 -14.76 -2.27 -5.79
CA ARG A 423 -13.52 -1.48 -5.77
C ARG A 423 -13.58 -0.54 -4.58
N SER A 424 -12.42 -0.15 -4.09
CA SER A 424 -12.33 0.99 -3.17
C SER A 424 -12.52 2.31 -3.91
N VAL A 425 -12.90 3.33 -3.16
CA VAL A 425 -12.83 4.71 -3.64
C VAL A 425 -11.41 5.19 -3.45
N GLU A 426 -10.72 5.48 -4.54
CA GLU A 426 -9.34 5.97 -4.53
C GLU A 426 -9.22 7.30 -5.26
N LEU A 427 -8.21 8.08 -4.88
CA LEU A 427 -7.92 9.38 -5.46
C LEU A 427 -6.41 9.56 -5.60
N ASN A 428 -5.95 9.73 -6.82
CA ASN A 428 -4.57 10.03 -7.16
C ASN A 428 -4.46 11.34 -7.94
N LEU A 429 -3.34 12.02 -7.79
CA LEU A 429 -2.91 13.09 -8.67
C LEU A 429 -1.81 12.58 -9.59
N VAL A 430 -1.96 12.81 -10.89
CA VAL A 430 -0.87 12.67 -11.85
C VAL A 430 -0.27 14.03 -12.14
N ILE A 431 1.04 14.08 -12.21
CA ILE A 431 1.83 15.26 -12.51
C ILE A 431 2.59 15.00 -13.81
N TYR A 432 2.58 15.97 -14.70
CA TYR A 432 3.27 15.91 -15.98
C TYR A 432 4.39 16.96 -16.06
N SER A 433 5.55 16.58 -16.60
CA SER A 433 6.68 17.45 -16.93
C SER A 433 7.24 17.09 -18.30
N GLY A 434 7.83 18.04 -19.01
CA GLY A 434 8.52 17.76 -20.27
C GLY A 434 7.63 17.24 -21.41
N ILE A 435 6.32 17.44 -21.35
CA ILE A 435 5.38 17.02 -22.37
C ILE A 435 5.16 18.16 -23.36
N ALA A 436 5.30 17.87 -24.65
CA ALA A 436 5.12 18.87 -25.71
C ALA A 436 3.75 19.56 -25.58
N GLY A 437 3.75 20.89 -25.59
CA GLY A 437 2.56 21.72 -25.45
C GLY A 437 2.12 22.01 -24.01
N LEU A 438 2.80 21.44 -23.00
CA LEU A 438 2.61 21.80 -21.60
C LEU A 438 3.80 22.60 -21.07
N PRO A 439 3.59 23.49 -20.08
CA PRO A 439 4.71 24.20 -19.44
C PRO A 439 5.73 23.22 -18.82
N GLU A 440 7.01 23.43 -19.09
CA GLU A 440 8.07 22.71 -18.37
C GLU A 440 8.11 23.23 -16.94
N ASN A 441 8.06 22.34 -15.96
CA ASN A 441 7.99 22.72 -14.55
C ASN A 441 9.01 22.01 -13.66
N GLY A 442 9.69 20.97 -14.14
CA GLY A 442 10.69 20.22 -13.38
C GLY A 442 10.19 19.54 -12.10
N VAL A 443 8.87 19.57 -11.81
CA VAL A 443 8.29 19.08 -10.54
C VAL A 443 8.50 17.57 -10.39
N VAL A 444 8.32 16.79 -11.45
CA VAL A 444 8.51 15.33 -11.41
C VAL A 444 9.95 14.96 -11.10
N LYS A 445 10.91 15.66 -11.73
CA LYS A 445 12.34 15.47 -11.45
C LYS A 445 12.68 15.87 -10.01
N ALA A 446 12.18 17.01 -9.52
CA ALA A 446 12.41 17.46 -8.16
C ALA A 446 11.85 16.47 -7.12
N LEU A 447 10.67 15.90 -7.36
CA LEU A 447 10.09 14.86 -6.52
C LEU A 447 10.99 13.62 -6.47
N ARG A 448 11.47 13.13 -7.63
CA ARG A 448 12.41 12.02 -7.68
C ARG A 448 13.70 12.32 -6.91
N GLU A 449 14.28 13.48 -7.13
CA GLU A 449 15.53 13.86 -6.46
C GLU A 449 15.36 13.92 -4.94
N ALA A 450 14.25 14.47 -4.44
CA ALA A 450 13.96 14.53 -3.01
C ALA A 450 13.83 13.13 -2.38
N LEU A 451 13.07 12.23 -3.00
CA LEU A 451 12.89 10.86 -2.52
C LEU A 451 14.20 10.06 -2.55
N TRP A 452 14.96 10.19 -3.62
CA TRP A 452 16.23 9.49 -3.76
C TRP A 452 17.28 10.01 -2.79
N GLN A 453 17.27 11.32 -2.53
CA GLN A 453 18.12 11.93 -1.50
C GLN A 453 17.82 11.35 -0.12
N GLU A 454 16.53 11.23 0.22
CA GLU A 454 16.08 10.62 1.47
C GLU A 454 16.52 9.16 1.58
N HIS A 455 16.18 8.32 0.60
CA HIS A 455 16.44 6.89 0.68
C HIS A 455 17.91 6.51 0.64
N LEU A 456 18.68 7.21 -0.17
CA LEU A 456 20.12 6.96 -0.33
C LEU A 456 20.97 7.67 0.71
N GLY A 457 20.40 8.58 1.50
CA GLY A 457 21.09 9.29 2.58
C GLY A 457 22.09 10.33 2.12
N TYR A 458 21.83 10.98 1.00
CA TYR A 458 22.68 12.07 0.52
C TYR A 458 22.19 13.42 1.01
N ALA A 459 23.08 14.26 1.54
CA ALA A 459 22.78 15.68 1.79
C ALA A 459 22.45 16.42 0.47
N SER A 460 23.06 15.99 -0.62
CA SER A 460 22.76 16.43 -1.99
C SER A 460 23.09 15.27 -2.94
N LEU A 461 22.15 14.95 -3.84
CA LEU A 461 22.37 13.86 -4.81
C LEU A 461 23.59 14.16 -5.69
N PRO A 462 24.48 13.17 -5.92
CA PRO A 462 25.52 13.26 -6.92
C PRO A 462 24.96 13.49 -8.33
N ASP A 463 25.68 14.19 -9.18
CA ASP A 463 25.25 14.49 -10.56
C ASP A 463 24.87 13.25 -11.37
N VAL A 464 25.55 12.14 -11.12
CA VAL A 464 25.29 10.84 -11.74
C VAL A 464 23.90 10.29 -11.40
N LEU A 465 23.31 10.69 -10.28
CA LEU A 465 21.94 10.33 -9.88
C LEU A 465 20.91 11.41 -10.26
N ARG A 466 21.36 12.62 -10.59
CA ARG A 466 20.48 13.69 -11.05
C ARG A 466 20.19 13.63 -12.53
N THR A 467 21.15 13.17 -13.32
CA THR A 467 21.05 13.15 -14.78
C THR A 467 21.18 11.71 -15.28
N LEU A 468 20.23 11.27 -16.08
CA LEU A 468 20.34 9.97 -16.76
C LEU A 468 21.54 9.98 -17.68
N PRO A 469 22.44 8.96 -17.57
CA PRO A 469 23.55 8.84 -18.48
C PRO A 469 23.04 8.74 -19.93
N ALA A 470 23.66 9.53 -20.81
CA ALA A 470 23.39 9.42 -22.25
C ALA A 470 24.04 8.17 -22.86
N ASP A 471 25.14 7.71 -22.27
CA ASP A 471 25.86 6.50 -22.69
C ASP A 471 25.16 5.25 -22.12
N PRO A 472 24.67 4.33 -22.98
CA PRO A 472 24.10 3.06 -22.55
C PRO A 472 25.08 2.15 -21.79
N ALA A 473 26.41 2.35 -21.96
CA ALA A 473 27.46 1.60 -21.26
C ALA A 473 27.73 2.17 -19.85
N ALA A 474 27.24 3.37 -19.54
CA ALA A 474 27.41 3.95 -18.20
C ALA A 474 26.64 3.15 -17.15
N MET A 475 27.15 3.20 -15.91
CA MET A 475 26.48 2.58 -14.76
C MET A 475 25.06 3.11 -14.62
N THR A 476 24.07 2.21 -14.64
CA THR A 476 22.66 2.57 -14.53
C THR A 476 22.31 3.09 -13.15
N TRP A 477 21.27 3.88 -13.03
CA TRP A 477 20.73 4.32 -11.74
C TRP A 477 20.35 3.13 -10.84
N ALA A 478 19.70 2.12 -11.42
CA ALA A 478 19.34 0.91 -10.70
C ALA A 478 20.55 0.18 -10.11
N ALA A 479 21.66 0.11 -10.84
CA ALA A 479 22.92 -0.46 -10.34
C ALA A 479 23.53 0.39 -9.22
N GLN A 480 23.46 1.72 -9.32
CA GLN A 480 23.94 2.62 -8.26
C GLN A 480 23.13 2.48 -6.98
N TRP A 481 21.81 2.34 -7.08
CA TRP A 481 20.94 2.03 -5.96
C TRP A 481 21.34 0.71 -5.29
N GLN A 482 21.62 -0.32 -6.08
CA GLN A 482 22.09 -1.61 -5.56
C GLN A 482 23.42 -1.49 -4.82
N ILE A 483 24.37 -0.73 -5.37
CA ILE A 483 25.66 -0.48 -4.71
C ILE A 483 25.44 0.27 -3.39
N ALA A 484 24.66 1.33 -3.37
CA ALA A 484 24.35 2.08 -2.15
C ALA A 484 23.69 1.20 -1.07
N ALA A 485 22.76 0.34 -1.47
CA ALA A 485 22.11 -0.59 -0.56
C ALA A 485 23.11 -1.62 0.02
N LEU A 486 24.03 -2.15 -0.78
CA LEU A 486 25.07 -3.07 -0.31
C LEU A 486 26.08 -2.37 0.61
N GLN A 487 26.48 -1.15 0.29
CA GLN A 487 27.32 -0.34 1.17
C GLN A 487 26.65 -0.08 2.52
N HIS A 488 25.33 0.16 2.53
CA HIS A 488 24.58 0.32 3.76
C HIS A 488 24.53 -0.99 4.57
N VAL A 489 24.35 -2.14 3.91
CA VAL A 489 24.47 -3.47 4.56
C VAL A 489 25.84 -3.62 5.25
N ASP A 490 26.92 -3.29 4.55
CA ASP A 490 28.28 -3.41 5.09
C ASP A 490 28.53 -2.41 6.23
N ALA A 491 28.00 -1.21 6.14
CA ALA A 491 28.07 -0.23 7.22
C ALA A 491 27.35 -0.71 8.49
N ILE A 492 26.18 -1.38 8.36
CA ILE A 492 25.48 -1.98 9.50
C ILE A 492 26.27 -3.14 10.09
N LYS A 493 26.85 -4.02 9.27
CA LYS A 493 27.67 -5.16 9.73
C LYS A 493 28.87 -4.71 10.57
N ASN A 494 29.47 -3.60 10.19
CA ASN A 494 30.71 -3.09 10.78
C ASN A 494 30.45 -2.04 11.88
N ASP A 495 29.20 -1.87 12.34
CA ASP A 495 28.82 -0.85 13.34
C ASP A 495 29.30 0.58 13.00
N GLN A 496 29.39 0.93 11.71
CA GLN A 496 29.80 2.26 11.27
C GLN A 496 28.73 3.29 11.63
N ALA A 497 29.12 4.49 12.01
CA ALA A 497 28.18 5.59 12.25
C ALA A 497 27.43 5.96 10.96
N PRO A 498 26.13 6.25 11.02
CA PRO A 498 25.47 6.91 9.92
C PRO A 498 26.06 8.30 9.72
N PRO A 499 25.97 8.90 8.51
CA PRO A 499 26.31 10.29 8.28
C PRO A 499 25.63 11.23 9.29
N ALA A 500 26.31 12.30 9.69
CA ALA A 500 25.83 13.17 10.76
C ALA A 500 24.55 13.93 10.40
N ASP A 501 24.39 14.27 9.13
CA ASP A 501 23.30 15.07 8.57
C ASP A 501 22.16 14.22 8.04
N HIS A 502 22.43 13.02 7.55
CA HIS A 502 21.44 12.11 7.01
C HIS A 502 21.91 10.67 7.02
N ALA A 503 21.01 9.72 7.30
CA ALA A 503 21.29 8.29 7.30
C ALA A 503 20.60 7.62 6.11
N PRO A 504 21.30 6.76 5.34
CA PRO A 504 20.64 5.97 4.31
C PRO A 504 19.62 5.03 4.93
N HIS A 505 18.51 4.84 4.21
CA HIS A 505 17.41 3.97 4.65
C HIS A 505 17.26 2.72 3.77
N LEU A 506 18.00 2.60 2.70
CA LEU A 506 17.83 1.58 1.67
C LEU A 506 18.55 0.28 2.01
N LEU A 507 17.83 -0.85 1.94
CA LEU A 507 18.42 -2.21 1.94
C LEU A 507 17.84 -3.04 0.78
N PRO A 508 18.59 -4.06 0.26
CA PRO A 508 18.07 -4.92 -0.79
C PRO A 508 16.84 -5.72 -0.31
N TRP A 509 15.77 -5.73 -1.09
CA TRP A 509 14.59 -6.52 -0.77
C TRP A 509 14.84 -8.02 -1.00
N LYS A 510 14.46 -8.85 -0.01
CA LYS A 510 14.50 -10.32 -0.05
C LYS A 510 13.23 -10.89 0.58
N PRO A 511 12.70 -12.01 0.08
CA PRO A 511 11.45 -12.60 0.54
C PRO A 511 11.63 -13.42 1.83
N GLU A 512 11.77 -12.75 2.97
CA GLU A 512 11.91 -13.42 4.27
C GLU A 512 10.65 -13.25 5.13
N THR A 513 10.44 -14.16 6.06
CA THR A 513 9.22 -14.23 6.87
C THR A 513 9.18 -13.21 8.00
N ASN A 514 10.32 -12.82 8.52
CA ASN A 514 10.43 -11.86 9.62
C ASN A 514 11.74 -11.07 9.57
N ALA A 515 11.83 -10.03 10.41
CA ALA A 515 12.98 -9.13 10.45
C ALA A 515 14.30 -9.83 10.83
N SER A 516 14.25 -10.82 11.71
CA SER A 516 15.46 -11.54 12.13
C SER A 516 16.01 -12.39 11.00
N ASP A 517 15.16 -13.13 10.31
CA ASP A 517 15.54 -13.96 9.16
C ASP A 517 16.07 -13.09 8.01
N TYR A 518 15.42 -11.95 7.76
CA TYR A 518 15.88 -10.99 6.76
C TYR A 518 17.30 -10.47 7.08
N LEU A 519 17.58 -10.07 8.32
CA LEU A 519 18.92 -9.63 8.70
C LEU A 519 19.93 -10.78 8.59
N ALA A 520 19.55 -12.00 8.98
CA ALA A 520 20.39 -13.18 8.83
C ALA A 520 20.72 -13.47 7.35
N ALA A 521 19.73 -13.36 6.44
CA ALA A 521 19.92 -13.51 5.01
C ALA A 521 20.86 -12.46 4.40
N LEU A 522 20.94 -11.28 5.01
CA LEU A 522 21.94 -10.25 4.68
C LEU A 522 23.26 -10.44 5.42
N LYS A 523 23.42 -11.48 6.25
CA LYS A 523 24.58 -11.71 7.14
C LYS A 523 24.82 -10.56 8.12
N ILE A 524 23.75 -9.90 8.57
CA ILE A 524 23.75 -8.90 9.63
C ILE A 524 23.40 -9.60 10.94
N ARG A 525 24.08 -9.26 12.04
CA ARG A 525 23.80 -9.82 13.34
C ARG A 525 22.37 -9.45 13.78
N THR A 526 21.56 -10.44 14.13
CA THR A 526 20.17 -10.23 14.58
C THR A 526 20.09 -9.44 15.88
N SER A 527 21.17 -9.43 16.69
CA SER A 527 21.29 -8.57 17.87
C SER A 527 21.31 -7.06 17.57
N THR A 528 21.51 -6.67 16.32
CA THR A 528 21.37 -5.27 15.88
C THR A 528 19.91 -4.84 15.73
N LEU A 529 18.99 -5.80 15.66
CA LEU A 529 17.57 -5.51 15.59
C LEU A 529 17.09 -4.89 16.90
N ARG A 530 16.42 -3.76 16.83
CA ARG A 530 15.89 -3.10 18.02
C ARG A 530 14.85 -3.98 18.70
N SER A 531 14.88 -4.09 20.03
CA SER A 531 14.04 -5.01 20.81
C SER A 531 12.53 -4.89 20.55
N LYS A 532 12.04 -3.69 20.25
CA LYS A 532 10.64 -3.50 19.80
C LYS A 532 10.39 -4.11 18.43
N ALA A 533 11.35 -4.02 17.51
CA ALA A 533 11.27 -4.60 16.18
C ALA A 533 11.47 -6.12 16.17
N GLN A 534 12.09 -6.71 17.19
CA GLN A 534 12.18 -8.17 17.33
C GLN A 534 10.83 -8.83 17.62
N LYS A 535 9.92 -8.09 18.29
CA LYS A 535 8.52 -8.50 18.48
C LYS A 535 7.63 -8.15 17.28
N PHE A 536 8.17 -7.46 16.31
CA PHE A 536 7.50 -7.04 15.11
C PHE A 536 7.56 -8.19 14.13
N ASP A 537 6.58 -9.04 14.19
CA ASP A 537 6.31 -9.98 13.13
C ASP A 537 5.85 -9.16 11.91
N PHE A 538 6.45 -9.37 10.73
CA PHE A 538 5.99 -8.74 9.50
C PHE A 538 4.53 -9.11 9.16
N ASN A 539 4.01 -10.19 9.75
CA ASN A 539 2.60 -10.54 9.70
C ASN A 539 1.74 -9.61 10.57
N THR A 540 2.36 -8.85 11.47
CA THR A 540 1.72 -7.93 12.39
C THR A 540 2.32 -6.54 12.28
N CYS A 541 2.62 -6.04 11.07
CA CYS A 541 2.73 -4.61 10.83
C CYS A 541 1.39 -3.91 11.14
N LYS A 542 0.67 -4.45 12.09
CA LYS A 542 -0.38 -3.75 12.79
C LYS A 542 0.32 -2.65 13.53
N VAL A 543 0.10 -1.47 13.09
CA VAL A 543 0.19 -0.30 13.94
C VAL A 543 -0.66 -0.65 15.15
N ASP A 544 0.02 -0.92 16.23
CA ASP A 544 -0.47 -1.62 17.39
C ASP A 544 -1.63 -0.85 18.03
N ASP A 545 -2.85 -1.29 17.76
CA ASP A 545 -3.93 -1.17 18.70
C ASP A 545 -4.36 -2.58 19.11
N GLN A 546 -3.72 -3.06 20.17
CA GLN A 546 -3.85 -4.40 20.73
C GLN A 546 -5.25 -4.79 21.22
N LYS A 547 -6.30 -4.09 20.82
CA LYS A 547 -7.65 -4.32 21.29
C LYS A 547 -8.64 -4.84 20.25
N SER A 548 -8.24 -5.04 18.99
CA SER A 548 -9.17 -5.64 18.05
C SER A 548 -9.26 -7.15 18.30
N LEU A 549 -10.39 -7.59 18.77
CA LEU A 549 -10.74 -9.01 18.94
C LEU A 549 -10.89 -9.76 17.59
N LEU A 550 -10.73 -9.08 16.49
CA LEU A 550 -10.67 -9.65 15.14
C LEU A 550 -9.23 -9.67 14.68
N PRO A 551 -8.71 -10.79 14.18
CA PRO A 551 -7.34 -10.90 13.70
C PRO A 551 -7.02 -10.06 12.48
N TRP A 552 -7.99 -9.30 11.94
CA TRP A 552 -7.84 -8.53 10.71
C TRP A 552 -8.57 -7.20 10.76
N PRO A 553 -7.87 -6.07 10.68
CA PRO A 553 -8.49 -4.90 10.09
C PRO A 553 -8.60 -5.17 8.58
N ILE A 554 -9.81 -5.34 8.09
CA ILE A 554 -10.09 -5.14 6.67
C ILE A 554 -9.99 -3.62 6.47
N ILE A 555 -8.82 -3.14 6.11
CA ILE A 555 -8.58 -1.74 5.77
C ILE A 555 -8.73 -1.57 4.27
#